data_7192b5dded49cbbde8a658b2460531bb
#
_entry.id   7192b5dded49cbbde8a658b2460531bb
#
_cell.length_a   1.000
_cell.length_b   1.000
_cell.length_c   1.000
_cell.angle_alpha   90.00
_cell.angle_beta   90.00
_cell.angle_gamma   90.00
#
_symmetry.space_group_name_H-M   'P 1'
#
loop_
_entity.id
_entity.type
_entity.pdbx_description
1 polymer ?
#
loop_
_entity_poly.entity_id
_entity_poly.type
_entity_poly.pdbx_seq_one_letter_code
_entity_poly.pdbx_strand_id
1 'polypeptide(L)'
;MKKFLLSFLIIFSLPFLFSCGKESFRDDLSCAYISKEICDETSNSELFSSYSKDDITTIFGNSELYDDSSVVYSTETNDIDEIGVFHCPGEDAAKALLVVLKNYISDLQENQKAFIASYAPREIPKLEDAEVRRYKNYVVYTVLDENSRLEAFEEIQELLQN
;
A
#
# COMPACT_ATOMS: atom_id res chain seq x y z
N MET A 1 54.93 -30.38 43.90
CA MET A 1 54.84 -30.13 42.45
C MET A 1 53.42 -30.11 42.04
N LYS A 2 52.84 -28.91 41.91
CA LYS A 2 51.41 -28.70 41.53
C LYS A 2 51.37 -28.21 40.09
N LYS A 3 50.83 -29.02 39.20
CA LYS A 3 50.65 -28.67 37.79
C LYS A 3 49.42 -27.79 37.66
N PHE A 4 49.59 -26.55 37.28
CA PHE A 4 48.52 -25.63 36.89
C PHE A 4 48.10 -25.98 35.47
N LEU A 5 46.87 -26.46 35.32
CA LEU A 5 46.21 -26.63 34.04
C LEU A 5 45.51 -25.31 33.70
N LEU A 6 46.06 -24.55 32.76
CA LEU A 6 45.49 -23.33 32.24
C LEU A 6 44.44 -23.70 31.17
N SER A 7 43.17 -23.68 31.54
CA SER A 7 42.09 -23.94 30.60
C SER A 7 41.85 -22.67 29.76
N PHE A 8 42.23 -22.72 28.50
CA PHE A 8 42.04 -21.63 27.53
C PHE A 8 40.61 -21.67 27.01
N LEU A 9 39.73 -20.84 27.62
CA LEU A 9 38.36 -20.68 27.18
C LEU A 9 38.34 -19.81 25.92
N ILE A 10 38.29 -20.44 24.75
CA ILE A 10 38.10 -19.76 23.49
C ILE A 10 36.62 -19.38 23.41
N ILE A 11 36.31 -18.11 23.71
CA ILE A 11 35.02 -17.52 23.45
C ILE A 11 34.90 -17.31 21.93
N PHE A 12 34.20 -18.21 21.27
CA PHE A 12 33.87 -18.13 19.87
C PHE A 12 32.76 -17.07 19.73
N SER A 13 33.16 -15.80 19.57
CA SER A 13 32.26 -14.73 19.21
C SER A 13 31.83 -14.91 17.76
N LEU A 14 30.71 -15.59 17.55
CA LEU A 14 29.99 -15.55 16.28
C LEU A 14 29.58 -14.10 16.01
N PRO A 15 30.05 -13.45 14.93
CA PRO A 15 29.45 -12.23 14.49
C PRO A 15 28.03 -12.57 14.00
N PHE A 16 27.02 -12.16 14.76
CA PHE A 16 25.68 -12.05 14.24
C PHE A 16 25.74 -11.04 13.10
N LEU A 17 25.91 -11.56 11.90
CA LEU A 17 25.62 -10.80 10.68
C LEU A 17 24.10 -10.56 10.70
N PHE A 18 23.69 -9.47 11.33
CA PHE A 18 22.43 -8.84 11.01
C PHE A 18 22.56 -8.38 9.56
N SER A 19 22.26 -9.29 8.65
CA SER A 19 21.94 -8.93 7.29
C SER A 19 20.69 -8.08 7.41
N CYS A 20 20.86 -6.76 7.45
CA CYS A 20 19.82 -5.81 7.17
C CYS A 20 19.54 -5.95 5.66
N GLY A 21 18.81 -6.99 5.30
CA GLY A 21 18.33 -7.18 3.95
C GLY A 21 17.42 -5.98 3.67
N LYS A 22 17.90 -5.03 2.85
CA LYS A 22 16.99 -4.10 2.22
C LYS A 22 15.98 -4.94 1.47
N GLU A 23 14.73 -4.89 1.87
CA GLU A 23 13.65 -5.49 1.10
C GLU A 23 13.78 -4.99 -0.34
N SER A 24 14.01 -5.92 -1.26
CA SER A 24 14.19 -5.62 -2.66
C SER A 24 12.84 -5.76 -3.34
N PHE A 25 12.14 -4.66 -3.50
CA PHE A 25 10.91 -4.64 -4.29
C PHE A 25 11.25 -4.50 -5.77
N ARG A 26 10.59 -5.29 -6.61
CA ARG A 26 10.63 -5.15 -8.07
C ARG A 26 9.94 -3.86 -8.50
N ASP A 27 10.15 -3.47 -9.76
CA ASP A 27 9.80 -2.14 -10.27
C ASP A 27 9.25 -2.21 -11.71
N ASP A 28 8.71 -3.37 -12.11
CA ASP A 28 8.37 -3.68 -13.49
C ASP A 28 6.92 -4.12 -13.70
N LEU A 29 6.10 -4.11 -12.63
CA LEU A 29 4.69 -4.44 -12.73
C LEU A 29 3.86 -3.20 -13.09
N SER A 30 2.88 -3.36 -13.98
CA SER A 30 1.92 -2.28 -14.22
C SER A 30 0.95 -2.11 -13.06
N CYS A 31 0.55 -0.87 -12.78
CA CYS A 31 -0.42 -0.56 -11.74
C CYS A 31 -1.77 -1.25 -11.98
N ALA A 32 -2.18 -1.38 -13.25
CA ALA A 32 -3.41 -2.09 -13.62
C ALA A 32 -3.33 -3.60 -13.30
N TYR A 33 -2.16 -4.21 -13.43
CA TYR A 33 -1.98 -5.61 -13.04
C TYR A 33 -2.09 -5.77 -11.52
N ILE A 34 -1.38 -4.93 -10.75
CA ILE A 34 -1.41 -4.97 -9.29
C ILE A 34 -2.83 -4.75 -8.76
N SER A 35 -3.53 -3.72 -9.23
CA SER A 35 -4.90 -3.44 -8.78
C SER A 35 -5.88 -4.58 -9.12
N LYS A 36 -5.68 -5.25 -10.27
CA LYS A 36 -6.48 -6.42 -10.65
C LYS A 36 -6.25 -7.58 -9.69
N GLU A 37 -5.00 -7.94 -9.40
CA GLU A 37 -4.69 -9.06 -8.49
C GLU A 37 -5.26 -8.77 -7.09
N ILE A 38 -5.15 -7.53 -6.59
CA ILE A 38 -5.78 -7.13 -5.32
C ILE A 38 -7.30 -7.34 -5.37
N CYS A 39 -7.97 -6.88 -6.42
CA CYS A 39 -9.42 -7.04 -6.54
C CYS A 39 -9.84 -8.50 -6.64
N ASP A 40 -9.07 -9.33 -7.32
CA ASP A 40 -9.36 -10.77 -7.44
C ASP A 40 -9.19 -11.50 -6.10
N GLU A 41 -8.27 -11.06 -5.24
CA GLU A 41 -8.02 -11.65 -3.93
C GLU A 41 -9.00 -11.14 -2.86
N THR A 42 -9.26 -9.83 -2.80
CA THR A 42 -10.00 -9.19 -1.70
C THR A 42 -11.50 -9.10 -1.90
N SER A 43 -11.98 -9.17 -3.13
CA SER A 43 -13.39 -8.97 -3.45
C SER A 43 -13.74 -9.54 -4.83
N ASN A 44 -15.01 -9.43 -5.16
CA ASN A 44 -15.47 -9.80 -6.48
C ASN A 44 -15.05 -8.72 -7.49
N SER A 45 -14.02 -8.98 -8.29
CA SER A 45 -13.47 -8.03 -9.28
C SER A 45 -14.51 -7.49 -10.27
N GLU A 46 -15.63 -8.21 -10.46
CA GLU A 46 -16.75 -7.76 -11.31
C GLU A 46 -17.47 -6.52 -10.75
N LEU A 47 -17.30 -6.22 -9.46
CA LEU A 47 -17.93 -5.09 -8.78
C LEU A 47 -17.10 -3.81 -8.83
N PHE A 48 -15.89 -3.85 -9.40
CA PHE A 48 -15.03 -2.69 -9.51
C PHE A 48 -15.04 -2.09 -10.92
N SER A 49 -14.98 -0.77 -10.98
CA SER A 49 -14.74 0.01 -12.19
C SER A 49 -13.48 0.85 -12.03
N SER A 50 -12.86 1.25 -13.12
CA SER A 50 -11.64 2.05 -13.10
C SER A 50 -11.92 3.51 -13.39
N TYR A 51 -11.23 4.42 -12.68
CA TYR A 51 -11.16 5.82 -13.09
C TYR A 51 -10.41 5.97 -14.40
N SER A 52 -10.83 6.93 -15.21
CA SER A 52 -10.06 7.33 -16.39
C SER A 52 -8.77 8.06 -15.96
N LYS A 53 -7.78 8.13 -16.87
CA LYS A 53 -6.55 8.89 -16.62
C LYS A 53 -6.82 10.37 -16.33
N ASP A 54 -7.82 10.93 -16.98
CA ASP A 54 -8.22 12.33 -16.78
C ASP A 54 -8.83 12.53 -15.38
N ASP A 55 -9.63 11.58 -14.90
CA ASP A 55 -10.19 11.60 -13.55
C ASP A 55 -9.07 11.51 -12.51
N ILE A 56 -8.14 10.56 -12.68
CA ILE A 56 -6.97 10.40 -11.78
C ILE A 56 -6.16 11.69 -11.72
N THR A 57 -5.88 12.30 -12.87
CA THR A 57 -5.14 13.56 -12.92
C THR A 57 -5.91 14.71 -12.26
N THR A 58 -7.22 14.72 -12.39
CA THR A 58 -8.08 15.75 -11.77
C THR A 58 -8.12 15.62 -10.26
N ILE A 59 -8.22 14.38 -9.75
CA ILE A 59 -8.36 14.08 -8.32
C ILE A 59 -7.01 14.27 -7.60
N PHE A 60 -5.95 13.67 -8.12
CA PHE A 60 -4.65 13.61 -7.44
C PHE A 60 -3.65 14.69 -7.90
N GLY A 61 -3.90 15.32 -9.04
CA GLY A 61 -2.99 16.31 -9.63
C GLY A 61 -1.59 15.74 -9.88
N ASN A 62 -0.62 16.64 -10.07
CA ASN A 62 0.82 16.31 -10.05
C ASN A 62 1.22 15.07 -10.88
N SER A 63 0.76 14.99 -12.12
CA SER A 63 1.09 13.89 -13.05
C SER A 63 2.60 13.68 -13.28
N GLU A 64 3.44 14.58 -12.77
CA GLU A 64 4.90 14.44 -12.78
C GLU A 64 5.43 13.51 -11.67
N LEU A 65 4.61 13.21 -10.64
CA LEU A 65 5.01 12.36 -9.54
C LEU A 65 4.86 10.87 -9.82
N TYR A 66 4.08 10.49 -10.82
CA TYR A 66 3.85 9.10 -11.21
C TYR A 66 3.85 8.95 -12.73
N ASP A 67 4.34 7.84 -13.21
CA ASP A 67 4.41 7.48 -14.64
C ASP A 67 3.42 6.37 -15.03
N ASP A 68 2.91 5.63 -14.04
CA ASP A 68 1.78 4.70 -14.21
C ASP A 68 0.83 4.81 -13.01
N SER A 69 -0.45 4.55 -13.24
CA SER A 69 -1.48 4.61 -12.20
C SER A 69 -2.69 3.76 -12.55
N SER A 70 -3.30 3.19 -11.52
CA SER A 70 -4.60 2.52 -11.59
C SER A 70 -5.39 2.85 -10.34
N VAL A 71 -6.58 3.36 -10.50
CA VAL A 71 -7.52 3.58 -9.39
C VAL A 71 -8.82 2.88 -9.74
N VAL A 72 -9.27 2.02 -8.86
CA VAL A 72 -10.52 1.26 -9.01
C VAL A 72 -11.42 1.54 -7.82
N TYR A 73 -12.72 1.54 -8.05
CA TYR A 73 -13.74 1.83 -7.05
C TYR A 73 -14.93 0.89 -7.21
N SER A 74 -15.62 0.63 -6.12
CA SER A 74 -16.83 -0.20 -6.13
C SER A 74 -17.96 0.45 -6.93
N THR A 75 -18.65 -0.36 -7.73
CA THR A 75 -19.86 0.04 -8.44
C THR A 75 -21.15 -0.25 -7.67
N GLU A 76 -21.04 -0.85 -6.50
CA GLU A 76 -22.19 -1.14 -5.65
C GLU A 76 -22.74 0.12 -5.00
N THR A 77 -24.07 0.15 -4.87
CA THR A 77 -24.75 1.29 -4.23
C THR A 77 -24.44 1.32 -2.73
N ASN A 78 -24.00 2.46 -2.24
CA ASN A 78 -23.61 2.71 -0.84
C ASN A 78 -22.36 1.93 -0.38
N ASP A 79 -21.52 1.51 -1.29
CA ASP A 79 -20.18 1.01 -1.01
C ASP A 79 -19.14 2.08 -1.37
N ILE A 80 -18.07 2.19 -0.59
CA ILE A 80 -17.01 3.19 -0.77
C ILE A 80 -15.65 2.55 -1.04
N ASP A 81 -15.62 1.26 -1.36
CA ASP A 81 -14.37 0.56 -1.62
C ASP A 81 -13.61 1.22 -2.76
N GLU A 82 -12.36 1.54 -2.49
CA GLU A 82 -11.46 2.18 -3.45
C GLU A 82 -10.02 1.71 -3.23
N ILE A 83 -9.33 1.42 -4.33
CA ILE A 83 -7.93 0.99 -4.35
C ILE A 83 -7.20 1.84 -5.37
N GLY A 84 -6.14 2.52 -4.95
CA GLY A 84 -5.26 3.27 -5.84
C GLY A 84 -3.84 2.74 -5.80
N VAL A 85 -3.30 2.42 -6.97
CA VAL A 85 -1.93 1.96 -7.18
C VAL A 85 -1.22 2.95 -8.10
N PHE A 86 -0.07 3.44 -7.69
CA PHE A 86 0.74 4.41 -8.44
C PHE A 86 2.18 3.93 -8.49
N HIS A 87 2.78 3.99 -9.67
CA HIS A 87 4.21 3.83 -9.87
C HIS A 87 4.86 5.19 -10.12
N CYS A 88 5.99 5.44 -9.48
CA CYS A 88 6.72 6.70 -9.54
C CYS A 88 8.08 6.52 -10.22
N PRO A 89 8.59 7.53 -10.93
CA PRO A 89 9.88 7.43 -11.63
C PRO A 89 11.09 7.32 -10.71
N GLY A 90 10.88 7.38 -9.38
CA GLY A 90 11.92 7.20 -8.39
C GLY A 90 11.44 7.46 -6.96
N GLU A 91 12.30 7.12 -5.99
CA GLU A 91 11.96 7.16 -4.57
C GLU A 91 11.54 8.55 -4.05
N ASP A 92 12.11 9.62 -4.57
CA ASP A 92 11.78 10.98 -4.10
C ASP A 92 10.39 11.39 -4.60
N ALA A 93 10.03 11.03 -5.83
CA ALA A 93 8.67 11.19 -6.34
C ALA A 93 7.67 10.35 -5.54
N ALA A 94 8.03 9.10 -5.21
CA ALA A 94 7.20 8.23 -4.39
C ALA A 94 6.98 8.77 -2.96
N LYS A 95 8.00 9.37 -2.34
CA LYS A 95 7.85 10.04 -1.04
C LYS A 95 6.93 11.27 -1.14
N ALA A 96 7.05 12.05 -2.21
CA ALA A 96 6.17 13.19 -2.43
C ALA A 96 4.73 12.76 -2.69
N LEU A 97 4.52 11.74 -3.52
CA LEU A 97 3.18 11.20 -3.79
C LEU A 97 2.55 10.57 -2.54
N LEU A 98 3.35 9.92 -1.68
CA LEU A 98 2.86 9.40 -0.39
C LEU A 98 2.19 10.50 0.45
N VAL A 99 2.75 11.72 0.44
CA VAL A 99 2.17 12.87 1.16
C VAL A 99 0.86 13.32 0.49
N VAL A 100 0.83 13.37 -0.84
CA VAL A 100 -0.39 13.73 -1.61
C VAL A 100 -1.52 12.76 -1.29
N LEU A 101 -1.25 11.46 -1.34
CA LEU A 101 -2.28 10.43 -1.09
C LEU A 101 -2.73 10.41 0.38
N LYS A 102 -1.83 10.65 1.33
CA LYS A 102 -2.21 10.83 2.74
C LYS A 102 -3.12 12.03 2.95
N ASN A 103 -2.86 13.13 2.27
CA ASN A 103 -3.74 14.30 2.32
C ASN A 103 -5.11 13.97 1.69
N TYR A 104 -5.13 13.27 0.56
CA TYR A 104 -6.37 12.80 -0.06
C TYR A 104 -7.23 11.98 0.91
N ILE A 105 -6.64 10.99 1.59
CA ILE A 105 -7.36 10.20 2.60
C ILE A 105 -7.85 11.07 3.76
N SER A 106 -7.02 12.00 4.25
CA SER A 106 -7.42 12.95 5.31
C SER A 106 -8.60 13.81 4.87
N ASP A 107 -8.57 14.33 3.64
CA ASP A 107 -9.65 15.12 3.07
C ASP A 107 -10.95 14.32 2.92
N LEU A 108 -10.86 13.04 2.53
CA LEU A 108 -12.02 12.15 2.51
C LEU A 108 -12.60 11.97 3.91
N GLN A 109 -11.77 11.70 4.90
CA GLN A 109 -12.18 11.51 6.30
C GLN A 109 -12.81 12.77 6.90
N GLU A 110 -12.31 13.94 6.58
CA GLU A 110 -12.83 15.21 7.10
C GLU A 110 -14.10 15.66 6.38
N ASN A 111 -14.13 15.57 5.05
CA ASN A 111 -15.18 16.20 4.24
C ASN A 111 -16.31 15.24 3.85
N GLN A 112 -16.06 13.93 3.75
CA GLN A 112 -17.05 12.95 3.31
C GLN A 112 -17.70 12.18 4.46
N LYS A 113 -17.11 12.17 5.66
CA LYS A 113 -17.61 11.39 6.80
C LYS A 113 -19.07 11.66 7.13
N ALA A 114 -19.48 12.93 7.19
CA ALA A 114 -20.86 13.30 7.52
C ALA A 114 -21.85 12.84 6.44
N PHE A 115 -21.46 12.91 5.17
CA PHE A 115 -22.25 12.42 4.05
C PHE A 115 -22.39 10.90 4.11
N ILE A 116 -21.28 10.17 4.21
CA ILE A 116 -21.26 8.70 4.29
C ILE A 116 -22.07 8.21 5.50
N ALA A 117 -21.93 8.85 6.66
CA ALA A 117 -22.71 8.51 7.85
C ALA A 117 -24.23 8.63 7.65
N SER A 118 -24.67 9.46 6.72
CA SER A 118 -26.09 9.65 6.42
C SER A 118 -26.66 8.61 5.45
N TYR A 119 -25.85 8.11 4.51
CA TYR A 119 -26.30 7.20 3.45
C TYR A 119 -25.78 5.78 3.60
N ALA A 120 -24.55 5.63 4.08
CA ALA A 120 -23.87 4.36 4.22
C ALA A 120 -23.10 4.27 5.57
N PRO A 121 -23.79 4.34 6.73
CA PRO A 121 -23.13 4.41 8.03
C PRO A 121 -22.25 3.18 8.35
N ARG A 122 -22.48 2.06 7.68
CA ARG A 122 -21.67 0.84 7.82
C ARG A 122 -20.30 0.95 7.16
N GLU A 123 -20.12 1.92 6.26
CA GLU A 123 -18.87 2.15 5.54
C GLU A 123 -17.90 3.07 6.30
N ILE A 124 -18.36 3.69 7.38
CA ILE A 124 -17.52 4.60 8.19
C ILE A 124 -16.22 3.94 8.67
N PRO A 125 -16.20 2.68 9.15
CA PRO A 125 -14.94 2.03 9.52
C PRO A 125 -13.94 1.94 8.35
N LYS A 126 -14.38 1.64 7.12
CA LYS A 126 -13.50 1.60 5.94
C LYS A 126 -12.82 2.95 5.70
N LEU A 127 -13.58 4.04 5.84
CA LEU A 127 -13.06 5.40 5.70
C LEU A 127 -12.08 5.75 6.83
N GLU A 128 -12.41 5.42 8.07
CA GLU A 128 -11.55 5.70 9.24
C GLU A 128 -10.25 4.94 9.21
N ASP A 129 -10.27 3.71 8.69
CA ASP A 129 -9.15 2.80 8.61
C ASP A 129 -8.41 2.86 7.26
N ALA A 130 -8.80 3.76 6.36
CA ALA A 130 -8.15 3.93 5.07
C ALA A 130 -6.64 4.18 5.25
N GLU A 131 -5.82 3.49 4.45
CA GLU A 131 -4.38 3.45 4.66
C GLU A 131 -3.61 3.70 3.36
N VAL A 132 -2.42 4.34 3.48
CA VAL A 132 -1.48 4.56 2.38
C VAL A 132 -0.14 3.96 2.74
N ARG A 133 0.39 3.08 1.88
CA ARG A 133 1.72 2.46 2.03
C ARG A 133 2.60 2.72 0.81
N ARG A 134 3.90 2.70 1.04
CA ARG A 134 4.91 2.84 -0.01
C ARG A 134 5.81 1.60 -0.06
N TYR A 135 5.96 1.05 -1.26
CA TYR A 135 6.84 -0.06 -1.57
C TYR A 135 7.83 0.42 -2.64
N LYS A 136 9.00 0.92 -2.20
CA LYS A 136 10.03 1.52 -3.07
C LYS A 136 9.46 2.64 -3.93
N ASN A 137 9.21 2.41 -5.22
CA ASN A 137 8.63 3.36 -6.18
C ASN A 137 7.11 3.23 -6.34
N TYR A 138 6.49 2.21 -5.74
CA TYR A 138 5.04 2.12 -5.69
C TYR A 138 4.47 2.80 -4.46
N VAL A 139 3.36 3.51 -4.65
CA VAL A 139 2.54 4.06 -3.57
C VAL A 139 1.12 3.57 -3.75
N VAL A 140 0.58 2.96 -2.72
CA VAL A 140 -0.74 2.33 -2.75
C VAL A 140 -1.59 2.87 -1.63
N TYR A 141 -2.85 3.14 -1.90
CA TYR A 141 -3.84 3.40 -0.85
C TYR A 141 -5.05 2.49 -1.01
N THR A 142 -5.72 2.24 0.09
CA THR A 142 -6.95 1.45 0.13
C THR A 142 -7.97 2.09 1.04
N VAL A 143 -9.21 2.09 0.60
CA VAL A 143 -10.41 2.33 1.41
C VAL A 143 -11.20 1.03 1.37
N LEU A 144 -10.95 0.14 2.32
CA LEU A 144 -11.49 -1.21 2.39
C LEU A 144 -11.81 -1.57 3.84
N ASP A 145 -12.63 -2.58 4.05
CA ASP A 145 -12.77 -3.17 5.39
C ASP A 145 -11.43 -3.77 5.89
N GLU A 146 -11.34 -4.03 7.19
CA GLU A 146 -10.09 -4.45 7.83
C GLU A 146 -9.49 -5.71 7.20
N ASN A 147 -10.31 -6.73 6.91
CA ASN A 147 -9.80 -7.99 6.37
C ASN A 147 -9.32 -7.82 4.94
N SER A 148 -10.14 -7.23 4.08
CA SER A 148 -9.79 -6.95 2.68
C SER A 148 -8.57 -6.02 2.57
N ARG A 149 -8.42 -5.06 3.48
CA ARG A 149 -7.25 -4.19 3.53
C ARG A 149 -5.97 -4.95 3.88
N LEU A 150 -6.02 -5.86 4.85
CA LEU A 150 -4.87 -6.68 5.24
C LEU A 150 -4.47 -7.62 4.09
N GLU A 151 -5.43 -8.30 3.48
CA GLU A 151 -5.22 -9.17 2.31
C GLU A 151 -4.62 -8.38 1.14
N ALA A 152 -5.16 -7.19 0.84
CA ALA A 152 -4.63 -6.32 -0.21
C ALA A 152 -3.15 -5.97 -0.01
N PHE A 153 -2.76 -5.60 1.20
CA PHE A 153 -1.37 -5.25 1.47
C PHE A 153 -0.43 -6.45 1.54
N GLU A 154 -0.92 -7.63 1.91
CA GLU A 154 -0.18 -8.89 1.84
C GLU A 154 0.07 -9.27 0.38
N GLU A 155 -0.96 -9.26 -0.46
CA GLU A 155 -0.85 -9.53 -1.89
C GLU A 155 0.13 -8.59 -2.60
N ILE A 156 0.04 -7.27 -2.35
CA ILE A 156 0.99 -6.30 -2.90
C ILE A 156 2.43 -6.62 -2.50
N GLN A 157 2.65 -6.97 -1.25
CA GLN A 157 3.99 -7.30 -0.77
C GLN A 157 4.51 -8.56 -1.46
N GLU A 158 3.69 -9.59 -1.61
CA GLU A 158 4.06 -10.82 -2.31
C GLU A 158 4.39 -10.57 -3.78
N LEU A 159 3.54 -9.83 -4.49
CA LEU A 159 3.74 -9.46 -5.91
C LEU A 159 5.04 -8.69 -6.12
N LEU A 160 5.37 -7.78 -5.23
CA LEU A 160 6.53 -6.91 -5.37
C LEU A 160 7.83 -7.52 -4.84
N GLN A 161 7.78 -8.58 -4.01
CA GLN A 161 8.97 -9.27 -3.50
C GLN A 161 9.39 -10.48 -4.35
N ASN A 162 8.52 -10.97 -5.25
CA ASN A 162 8.78 -12.10 -6.17
C ASN A 162 9.38 -11.63 -7.54
#